data_650c4d95c472671298c3bd95a33baad0
#
_entry.id   650c4d95c472671298c3bd95a33baad0
#
_cell.length_a   1.000
_cell.length_b   1.000
_cell.length_c   1.000
_cell.angle_alpha   90.00
_cell.angle_beta   90.00
_cell.angle_gamma   90.00
#
_symmetry.space_group_name_H-M   'P 1'
#
loop_
_entity.id
_entity.type
_entity.pdbx_description
1 polymer ?
#
loop_
_entity_poly.entity_id
_entity_poly.type
_entity_poly.pdbx_seq_one_letter_code
_entity_poly.pdbx_strand_id
1 'polypeptide(L)'
;MLEWKPDYETGVPEIDTHHKVLFDNINRLGHLLDKDEIEQAEADYLLDFLQQYVVQHFRHEESCMARFRCPTHAKNKEQHDQLLSALKHFNQEYAALGPLKELLQRLHTTMVWWINSHILKVDIQLKDCVRSK
;
A
#
# COMPACT_ATOMS: atom_id res chain seq x y z
N MET A 1 6.30 -1.47 -13.64
CA MET A 1 5.65 -2.48 -12.79
C MET A 1 6.46 -2.70 -11.53
N LEU A 2 5.82 -2.90 -10.41
CA LEU A 2 6.52 -3.14 -9.14
C LEU A 2 7.08 -4.56 -9.09
N GLU A 3 8.36 -4.68 -8.76
CA GLU A 3 9.01 -5.98 -8.60
C GLU A 3 9.60 -6.08 -7.20
N TRP A 4 9.38 -7.21 -6.53
CA TRP A 4 9.95 -7.44 -5.21
C TRP A 4 11.47 -7.63 -5.32
N LYS A 5 12.20 -6.97 -4.43
CA LYS A 5 13.67 -7.07 -4.34
C LYS A 5 14.07 -7.26 -2.89
N PRO A 6 15.24 -7.86 -2.63
CA PRO A 6 15.73 -8.01 -1.26
C PRO A 6 15.82 -6.70 -0.49
N ASP A 7 15.96 -5.57 -1.19
CA ASP A 7 16.02 -4.25 -0.57
C ASP A 7 14.75 -3.90 0.20
N TYR A 8 13.62 -4.55 -0.14
CA TYR A 8 12.34 -4.30 0.52
C TYR A 8 12.13 -5.14 1.79
N GLU A 9 13.03 -6.08 2.08
CA GLU A 9 12.85 -6.97 3.23
C GLU A 9 12.95 -6.23 4.55
N THR A 10 11.95 -6.43 5.42
CA THR A 10 11.89 -5.83 6.75
C THR A 10 12.49 -6.72 7.83
N GLY A 11 12.77 -7.97 7.52
CA GLY A 11 13.19 -8.96 8.51
C GLY A 11 12.04 -9.61 9.26
N VAL A 12 10.80 -9.22 8.96
CA VAL A 12 9.58 -9.83 9.50
C VAL A 12 8.85 -10.50 8.35
N PRO A 13 8.95 -11.84 8.22
CA PRO A 13 8.40 -12.55 7.04
C PRO A 13 6.95 -12.27 6.76
N GLU A 14 6.13 -12.14 7.81
CA GLU A 14 4.70 -11.86 7.65
C GLU A 14 4.45 -10.50 7.01
N ILE A 15 5.19 -9.47 7.44
CA ILE A 15 5.09 -8.14 6.85
C ILE A 15 5.58 -8.15 5.41
N ASP A 16 6.68 -8.87 5.14
CA ASP A 16 7.19 -8.99 3.78
C ASP A 16 6.18 -9.66 2.85
N THR A 17 5.48 -10.68 3.34
CA THR A 17 4.40 -11.33 2.59
C THR A 17 3.27 -10.34 2.28
N HIS A 18 2.88 -9.52 3.26
CA HIS A 18 1.87 -8.48 3.08
C HIS A 18 2.29 -7.48 1.99
N HIS A 19 3.55 -7.06 2.00
CA HIS A 19 4.06 -6.13 1.00
C HIS A 19 4.03 -6.74 -0.40
N LYS A 20 4.38 -8.02 -0.54
CA LYS A 20 4.33 -8.72 -1.83
C LYS A 20 2.90 -8.77 -2.38
N VAL A 21 1.92 -9.03 -1.53
CA VAL A 21 0.51 -9.03 -1.93
C VAL A 21 0.07 -7.63 -2.37
N LEU A 22 0.52 -6.58 -1.69
CA LEU A 22 0.24 -5.20 -2.10
C LEU A 22 0.84 -4.91 -3.47
N PHE A 23 2.09 -5.31 -3.70
CA PHE A 23 2.75 -5.13 -5.00
C PHE A 23 1.95 -5.80 -6.11
N ASP A 24 1.51 -7.05 -5.90
CA ASP A 24 0.72 -7.78 -6.89
C ASP A 24 -0.59 -7.06 -7.22
N ASN A 25 -1.27 -6.52 -6.21
CA ASN A 25 -2.55 -5.85 -6.41
C ASN A 25 -2.38 -4.47 -7.07
N ILE A 26 -1.32 -3.76 -6.75
CA ILE A 26 -1.00 -2.50 -7.44
C ILE A 26 -0.68 -2.78 -8.90
N ASN A 27 0.03 -3.86 -9.18
CA ASN A 27 0.32 -4.28 -10.55
C ASN A 27 -0.97 -4.66 -11.30
N ARG A 28 -1.93 -5.31 -10.64
CA ARG A 28 -3.23 -5.62 -11.24
C ARG A 28 -3.97 -4.35 -11.63
N LEU A 29 -3.89 -3.31 -10.80
CA LEU A 29 -4.47 -2.02 -11.15
C LEU A 29 -3.82 -1.46 -12.41
N GLY A 30 -2.50 -1.58 -12.54
CA GLY A 30 -1.78 -1.18 -13.75
C GLY A 30 -2.24 -1.94 -14.98
N HIS A 31 -2.46 -3.26 -14.87
CA HIS A 31 -2.98 -4.07 -15.97
C HIS A 31 -4.40 -3.66 -16.38
N LEU A 32 -5.22 -3.32 -15.38
CA LEU A 32 -6.57 -2.85 -15.64
C LEU A 32 -6.57 -1.58 -16.50
N LEU A 33 -5.59 -0.71 -16.28
CA LEU A 33 -5.44 0.53 -17.05
C LEU A 33 -5.04 0.30 -18.51
N ASP A 34 -4.48 -0.86 -18.84
CA ASP A 34 -4.10 -1.20 -20.21
C ASP A 34 -5.30 -1.63 -21.06
N LYS A 35 -6.45 -1.87 -20.46
CA LYS A 35 -7.66 -2.27 -21.18
C LYS A 35 -8.31 -1.05 -21.83
N ASP A 36 -8.94 -1.25 -23.02
CA ASP A 36 -9.67 -0.19 -23.70
C ASP A 36 -10.86 0.30 -22.87
N GLU A 37 -11.59 -0.65 -22.28
CA GLU A 37 -12.71 -0.37 -21.39
C GLU A 37 -12.49 -1.05 -20.06
N ILE A 38 -12.78 -0.31 -18.97
CA ILE A 38 -12.66 -0.83 -17.61
C ILE A 38 -14.04 -1.18 -17.11
N GLU A 39 -14.25 -2.47 -16.78
CA GLU A 39 -15.49 -2.93 -16.21
C GLU A 39 -15.59 -2.46 -14.74
N GLN A 40 -16.72 -1.85 -14.41
CA GLN A 40 -16.92 -1.30 -13.07
C GLN A 40 -16.84 -2.39 -11.99
N ALA A 41 -17.42 -3.56 -12.22
CA ALA A 41 -17.40 -4.65 -11.26
C ALA A 41 -15.96 -5.10 -10.94
N GLU A 42 -15.11 -5.17 -11.95
CA GLU A 42 -13.70 -5.55 -11.80
C GLU A 42 -12.93 -4.47 -11.03
N ALA A 43 -13.15 -3.21 -11.36
CA ALA A 43 -12.53 -2.09 -10.65
C ALA A 43 -12.99 -2.04 -9.20
N ASP A 44 -14.29 -2.16 -8.96
CA ASP A 44 -14.86 -2.14 -7.61
C ASP A 44 -14.25 -3.24 -6.73
N TYR A 45 -14.15 -4.46 -7.27
CA TYR A 45 -13.58 -5.58 -6.54
C TYR A 45 -12.12 -5.34 -6.16
N LEU A 46 -11.32 -4.90 -7.12
CA LEU A 46 -9.89 -4.66 -6.90
C LEU A 46 -9.66 -3.53 -5.90
N LEU A 47 -10.39 -2.44 -6.04
CA LEU A 47 -10.25 -1.28 -5.15
C LEU A 47 -10.70 -1.60 -3.73
N ASP A 48 -11.80 -2.33 -3.59
CA ASP A 48 -12.29 -2.73 -2.28
C ASP A 48 -11.30 -3.66 -1.57
N PHE A 49 -10.79 -4.65 -2.30
CA PHE A 49 -9.78 -5.57 -1.76
C PHE A 49 -8.53 -4.80 -1.33
N LEU A 50 -8.01 -3.94 -2.20
CA LEU A 50 -6.79 -3.19 -1.95
C LEU A 50 -6.91 -2.32 -0.70
N GLN A 51 -8.02 -1.63 -0.55
CA GLN A 51 -8.22 -0.73 0.60
C GLN A 51 -8.36 -1.50 1.90
N GLN A 52 -9.11 -2.59 1.92
CA GLN A 52 -9.24 -3.42 3.11
C GLN A 52 -7.89 -4.01 3.51
N TYR A 53 -7.13 -4.48 2.52
CA TYR A 53 -5.82 -5.08 2.76
C TYR A 53 -4.84 -4.06 3.32
N VAL A 54 -4.84 -2.84 2.78
CA VAL A 54 -3.98 -1.76 3.27
C VAL A 54 -4.27 -1.44 4.74
N VAL A 55 -5.54 -1.34 5.12
CA VAL A 55 -5.93 -1.04 6.50
C VAL A 55 -5.46 -2.15 7.45
N GLN A 56 -5.69 -3.42 7.08
CA GLN A 56 -5.28 -4.56 7.91
C GLN A 56 -3.77 -4.63 8.04
N HIS A 57 -3.05 -4.42 6.94
CA HIS A 57 -1.60 -4.44 6.93
C HIS A 57 -1.02 -3.33 7.80
N PHE A 58 -1.57 -2.12 7.69
CA PHE A 58 -1.10 -0.99 8.49
C PHE A 58 -1.26 -1.25 9.99
N ARG A 59 -2.40 -1.79 10.39
CA ARG A 59 -2.65 -2.14 11.79
C ARG A 59 -1.66 -3.18 12.30
N HIS A 60 -1.40 -4.20 11.49
CA HIS A 60 -0.47 -5.26 11.83
C HIS A 60 0.95 -4.72 11.99
N GLU A 61 1.39 -3.89 11.06
CA GLU A 61 2.73 -3.29 11.08
C GLU A 61 2.89 -2.32 12.25
N GLU A 62 1.90 -1.48 12.51
CA GLU A 62 1.93 -0.55 13.65
C GLU A 62 1.98 -1.30 14.98
N SER A 63 1.22 -2.39 15.08
CA SER A 63 1.26 -3.25 16.27
C SER A 63 2.64 -3.88 16.47
N CYS A 64 3.27 -4.33 15.38
CA CYS A 64 4.60 -4.90 15.41
C CYS A 64 5.64 -3.87 15.87
N MET A 65 5.59 -2.67 15.31
CA MET A 65 6.51 -1.60 15.69
C MET A 65 6.33 -1.15 17.14
N ALA A 66 5.08 -1.11 17.62
CA ALA A 66 4.79 -0.79 19.01
C ALA A 66 5.33 -1.86 19.95
N ARG A 67 5.13 -3.13 19.60
CA ARG A 67 5.60 -4.27 20.41
C ARG A 67 7.12 -4.27 20.57
N PHE A 68 7.85 -3.95 19.50
CA PHE A 68 9.30 -3.89 19.54
C PHE A 68 9.84 -2.50 19.91
N ARG A 69 8.96 -1.54 20.21
CA ARG A 69 9.31 -0.17 20.57
C ARG A 69 10.23 0.48 19.54
N CYS A 70 9.87 0.36 18.26
CA CYS A 70 10.66 0.89 17.18
C CYS A 70 10.64 2.42 17.14
N PRO A 71 11.80 3.08 16.97
CA PRO A 71 11.85 4.54 16.93
C PRO A 71 11.03 5.15 15.80
N THR A 72 10.81 4.40 14.71
CA THR A 72 10.06 4.88 13.54
C THR A 72 8.56 4.67 13.66
N HIS A 73 8.06 4.14 14.78
CA HIS A 73 6.64 3.83 14.95
C HIS A 73 5.73 5.04 14.68
N ALA A 74 6.05 6.19 15.28
CA ALA A 74 5.25 7.39 15.12
C ALA A 74 5.23 7.88 13.67
N LYS A 75 6.40 7.86 13.02
CA LYS A 75 6.50 8.28 11.62
C LYS A 75 5.78 7.32 10.68
N ASN A 76 5.86 6.03 10.95
CA ASN A 76 5.16 5.01 10.19
C ASN A 76 3.65 5.26 10.25
N LYS A 77 3.12 5.46 11.45
CA LYS A 77 1.69 5.75 11.65
C LYS A 77 1.27 7.02 10.92
N GLU A 78 2.08 8.07 11.01
CA GLU A 78 1.80 9.33 10.32
C GLU A 78 1.67 9.13 8.81
N GLN A 79 2.61 8.39 8.21
CA GLN A 79 2.59 8.12 6.77
C GLN A 79 1.42 7.21 6.37
N HIS A 80 1.09 6.23 7.21
CA HIS A 80 -0.10 5.40 7.00
C HIS A 80 -1.37 6.25 6.99
N ASP A 81 -1.49 7.16 7.95
CA ASP A 81 -2.66 8.05 8.03
C ASP A 81 -2.76 8.97 6.80
N GLN A 82 -1.63 9.44 6.28
CA GLN A 82 -1.60 10.25 5.07
C GLN A 82 -2.13 9.48 3.86
N LEU A 83 -1.72 8.22 3.69
CA LEU A 83 -2.23 7.40 2.59
C LEU A 83 -3.72 7.12 2.75
N LEU A 84 -4.17 6.79 3.96
CA LEU A 84 -5.58 6.53 4.22
C LEU A 84 -6.44 7.76 3.91
N SER A 85 -5.94 8.96 4.20
CA SER A 85 -6.62 10.20 3.85
C SER A 85 -6.72 10.37 2.34
N ALA A 86 -5.63 10.09 1.62
CA ALA A 86 -5.63 10.16 0.15
C ALA A 86 -6.61 9.16 -0.46
N LEU A 87 -6.69 7.94 0.10
CA LEU A 87 -7.64 6.93 -0.36
C LEU A 87 -9.09 7.37 -0.10
N LYS A 88 -9.35 8.05 1.01
CA LYS A 88 -10.66 8.58 1.31
C LYS A 88 -11.11 9.60 0.24
N HIS A 89 -10.22 10.52 -0.12
CA HIS A 89 -10.51 11.48 -1.18
C HIS A 89 -10.73 10.79 -2.52
N PHE A 90 -9.90 9.80 -2.84
CA PHE A 90 -10.08 9.01 -4.05
C PHE A 90 -11.44 8.34 -4.07
N ASN A 91 -11.87 7.75 -2.95
CA ASN A 91 -13.16 7.07 -2.87
C ASN A 91 -14.33 8.01 -3.15
N GLN A 92 -14.24 9.25 -2.68
CA GLN A 92 -15.27 10.25 -2.94
C GLN A 92 -15.37 10.58 -4.43
N GLU A 93 -14.23 10.77 -5.09
CA GLU A 93 -14.19 11.01 -6.53
C GLU A 93 -14.67 9.78 -7.32
N TYR A 94 -14.25 8.60 -6.90
CA TYR A 94 -14.64 7.36 -7.58
C TYR A 94 -16.15 7.12 -7.48
N ALA A 95 -16.75 7.38 -6.32
CA ALA A 95 -18.20 7.25 -6.13
C ALA A 95 -18.98 8.18 -7.07
N ALA A 96 -18.43 9.36 -7.35
CA ALA A 96 -19.07 10.35 -8.20
C ALA A 96 -18.83 10.10 -9.70
N LEU A 97 -17.64 9.64 -10.07
CA LEU A 97 -17.19 9.60 -11.46
C LEU A 97 -17.10 8.18 -12.04
N GLY A 98 -17.04 7.16 -11.21
CA GLY A 98 -16.86 5.77 -11.66
C GLY A 98 -15.44 5.46 -12.09
N PRO A 99 -15.24 4.34 -12.83
CA PRO A 99 -13.90 3.84 -13.16
C PRO A 99 -13.26 4.57 -14.36
N LEU A 100 -13.08 5.88 -14.22
CA LEU A 100 -12.39 6.67 -15.24
C LEU A 100 -10.91 6.34 -15.24
N LYS A 101 -10.33 6.11 -16.41
CA LYS A 101 -8.90 5.79 -16.53
C LYS A 101 -8.01 6.84 -15.88
N GLU A 102 -8.31 8.10 -16.10
CA GLU A 102 -7.54 9.20 -15.53
C GLU A 102 -7.49 9.15 -13.99
N LEU A 103 -8.64 8.87 -13.39
CA LEU A 103 -8.76 8.77 -11.93
C LEU A 103 -7.98 7.57 -11.41
N LEU A 104 -8.14 6.40 -12.05
CA LEU A 104 -7.43 5.18 -11.67
C LEU A 104 -5.93 5.31 -11.92
N GLN A 105 -5.52 6.02 -12.97
CA GLN A 105 -4.11 6.29 -13.25
C GLN A 105 -3.48 7.12 -12.13
N ARG A 106 -4.19 8.12 -11.62
CA ARG A 106 -3.70 8.90 -10.48
C ARG A 106 -3.51 8.04 -9.24
N LEU A 107 -4.47 7.14 -8.97
CA LEU A 107 -4.36 6.23 -7.85
C LEU A 107 -3.15 5.32 -8.01
N HIS A 108 -2.98 4.72 -9.18
CA HIS A 108 -1.85 3.83 -9.46
C HIS A 108 -0.52 4.54 -9.25
N THR A 109 -0.37 5.73 -9.80
CA THR A 109 0.85 6.54 -9.66
C THR A 109 1.12 6.86 -8.19
N THR A 110 0.10 7.27 -7.46
CA THR A 110 0.21 7.58 -6.03
C THR A 110 0.65 6.37 -5.23
N MET A 111 0.03 5.20 -5.47
CA MET A 111 0.36 3.97 -4.75
C MET A 111 1.79 3.51 -5.02
N VAL A 112 2.23 3.55 -6.29
CA VAL A 112 3.60 3.17 -6.64
C VAL A 112 4.61 4.08 -5.96
N TRP A 113 4.39 5.38 -6.02
CA TRP A 113 5.29 6.34 -5.38
C TRP A 113 5.33 6.16 -3.87
N TRP A 114 4.14 6.03 -3.25
CA TRP A 114 4.04 5.91 -1.80
C TRP A 114 4.69 4.63 -1.29
N ILE A 115 4.41 3.51 -1.96
CA ILE A 115 4.96 2.20 -1.58
C ILE A 115 6.50 2.23 -1.61
N ASN A 116 7.08 2.72 -2.70
CA ASN A 116 8.54 2.78 -2.83
C ASN A 116 9.14 3.70 -1.77
N SER A 117 8.55 4.87 -1.57
CA SER A 117 9.07 5.83 -0.60
C SER A 117 8.92 5.33 0.83
N HIS A 118 7.75 4.76 1.15
CA HIS A 118 7.46 4.33 2.52
C HIS A 118 8.24 3.08 2.92
N ILE A 119 8.20 2.03 2.09
CA ILE A 119 8.88 0.77 2.44
C ILE A 119 10.39 0.99 2.54
N LEU A 120 11.00 1.64 1.55
CA LEU A 120 12.45 1.81 1.52
C LEU A 120 13.00 2.78 2.55
N LYS A 121 12.17 3.70 3.07
CA LYS A 121 12.64 4.70 4.03
C LYS A 121 12.19 4.45 5.47
N VAL A 122 11.05 3.82 5.65
CA VAL A 122 10.44 3.65 6.96
C VAL A 122 10.37 2.19 7.35
N ASP A 123 9.71 1.36 6.54
CA ASP A 123 9.44 -0.03 6.91
C ASP A 123 10.72 -0.86 7.04
N ILE A 124 11.73 -0.62 6.21
CA ILE A 124 12.99 -1.37 6.30
C ILE A 124 13.72 -1.15 7.61
N GLN A 125 13.43 -0.05 8.31
CA GLN A 125 14.03 0.21 9.62
C GLN A 125 13.55 -0.79 10.68
N LEU A 126 12.43 -1.46 10.41
CA LEU A 126 11.94 -2.53 11.27
C LEU A 126 12.97 -3.66 11.39
N LYS A 127 13.73 -3.92 10.32
CA LYS A 127 14.77 -4.93 10.31
C LYS A 127 15.80 -4.74 11.44
N ASP A 128 16.31 -3.53 11.59
CA ASP A 128 17.27 -3.23 12.65
C ASP A 128 16.59 -3.23 14.02
N CYS A 129 15.38 -2.73 14.08
CA CYS A 129 14.62 -2.68 15.34
C CYS A 129 14.35 -4.08 15.88
N VAL A 130 13.90 -5.00 15.03
CA VAL A 130 13.60 -6.38 15.45
C VAL A 130 14.86 -7.14 15.84
N ARG A 131 15.97 -6.95 15.12
CA ARG A 131 17.24 -7.60 15.42
C ARG A 131 17.83 -7.19 16.75
N SER A 132 17.61 -5.94 17.18
CA SER A 132 18.15 -5.42 18.41
C SER A 132 17.35 -5.83 19.65
N LYS A 133 16.22 -6.49 19.46
CA LYS A 133 15.36 -6.98 20.54
C LYS A 133 15.43 -8.49 20.62
#